data_96df204737dc4f928ea5431a442cd0ac
#
_entry.id   96df204737dc4f928ea5431a442cd0ac
#
_cell.length_a   1.000
_cell.length_b   1.000
_cell.length_c   1.000
_cell.angle_alpha   90.00
_cell.angle_beta   90.00
_cell.angle_gamma   90.00
#
_symmetry.space_group_name_H-M   'P 1'
#
loop_
_entity.id
_entity.type
_entity.pdbx_description
1 polymer ?
#
loop_
_entity_poly.entity_id
_entity_poly.type
_entity_poly.pdbx_seq_one_letter_code
_entity_poly.pdbx_strand_id
1 'polypeptide(L)'
;MKDVKWNGSTITVEPPKKPKKITGTHFPTIVGVNPFSTDFEVWCRCTRTYEIPFEGNKYTNAGQIIEPKVFDFLRTSMGFGDRLVTPEDVYGEDHFKKTWGDFYKDIPIYGGMWDALIKDDKGNIEYVVEIKTVQVDGRSGSLEDRWKDGEAPHYQALQASLYAHLLGVDKVLMVAVALEDKKGDYEHPEQVVPSYANGNVYIDEFKVSERYPNFDMLIEKATAWWNAYVVTGVSPAFDEKKDAEILKALRTNTVDTPTDTPIGELLTKAEQLKTEIESVMLTLDDKQKELKAILECVKKYALSQFRDGDTKVSIKGSRYEWVLSKTSSTDIDKDALEADGLLNKYTKSKTSYRLTTSEIKED
;
A
#
# COMPACT_ATOMS: atom_id res chain seq x y z
N MET A 1 25.47 9.11 5.03
CA MET A 1 24.96 7.76 5.39
C MET A 1 25.70 7.30 6.64
N LYS A 2 25.06 6.61 7.59
CA LYS A 2 25.78 6.05 8.75
C LYS A 2 26.73 4.95 8.28
N ASP A 3 27.90 4.85 8.94
CA ASP A 3 28.80 3.71 8.69
C ASP A 3 28.12 2.41 9.12
N VAL A 4 27.80 1.59 8.13
CA VAL A 4 27.16 0.29 8.32
C VAL A 4 28.22 -0.81 8.22
N LYS A 5 28.35 -1.60 9.29
CA LYS A 5 29.20 -2.79 9.30
C LYS A 5 28.36 -4.03 9.06
N TRP A 6 28.67 -4.78 8.01
CA TRP A 6 27.96 -6.00 7.64
C TRP A 6 28.52 -7.22 8.36
N ASN A 7 27.65 -8.02 9.00
CA ASN A 7 28.03 -9.20 9.78
C ASN A 7 27.12 -10.39 9.40
N GLY A 8 27.32 -10.96 8.22
CA GLY A 8 26.45 -12.02 7.70
C GLY A 8 25.03 -11.49 7.43
N SER A 9 24.03 -12.03 8.14
CA SER A 9 22.62 -11.61 8.02
C SER A 9 22.23 -10.44 8.96
N THR A 10 23.20 -9.81 9.63
CA THR A 10 22.97 -8.66 10.51
C THR A 10 23.85 -7.50 10.10
N ILE A 11 23.51 -6.31 10.58
CA ILE A 11 24.37 -5.13 10.45
C ILE A 11 24.58 -4.47 11.81
N THR A 12 25.66 -3.71 11.93
CA THR A 12 25.95 -2.92 13.13
C THR A 12 26.13 -1.47 12.74
N VAL A 13 25.52 -0.58 13.50
CA VAL A 13 25.69 0.88 13.39
C VAL A 13 25.98 1.48 14.75
N GLU A 14 26.53 2.69 14.78
CA GLU A 14 26.59 3.47 16.03
C GLU A 14 25.15 3.86 16.44
N PRO A 15 24.69 3.49 17.65
CA PRO A 15 23.36 3.83 18.11
C PRO A 15 23.16 5.36 18.14
N PRO A 16 21.99 5.86 17.70
CA PRO A 16 21.72 7.29 17.73
C PRO A 16 21.50 7.77 19.17
N LYS A 17 21.94 8.98 19.49
CA LYS A 17 21.69 9.61 20.80
C LYS A 17 20.19 9.71 21.13
N LYS A 18 19.34 9.84 20.12
CA LYS A 18 17.88 9.90 20.22
C LYS A 18 17.26 8.95 19.20
N PRO A 19 17.07 7.67 19.52
CA PRO A 19 16.37 6.73 18.66
C PRO A 19 14.90 7.13 18.49
N LYS A 20 14.27 6.69 17.39
CA LYS A 20 12.81 6.79 17.24
C LYS A 20 12.15 5.70 18.08
N LYS A 21 11.06 6.02 18.74
CA LYS A 21 10.32 5.11 19.61
C LYS A 21 9.58 4.01 18.82
N ILE A 22 9.26 2.93 19.49
CA ILE A 22 8.33 1.91 19.00
C ILE A 22 6.93 2.52 19.04
N THR A 23 6.27 2.62 17.91
CA THR A 23 4.88 3.09 17.81
C THR A 23 3.91 1.91 17.74
N GLY A 24 2.62 2.18 17.90
CA GLY A 24 1.58 1.17 17.77
C GLY A 24 1.63 0.39 16.46
N THR A 25 1.99 1.04 15.35
CA THR A 25 2.16 0.38 14.04
C THR A 25 3.33 -0.62 14.02
N HIS A 26 4.40 -0.37 14.78
CA HIS A 26 5.61 -1.19 14.80
C HIS A 26 5.59 -2.28 15.88
N PHE A 27 4.86 -2.06 16.96
CA PHE A 27 4.75 -3.01 18.07
C PHE A 27 4.33 -4.40 17.63
N PRO A 28 3.28 -4.58 16.78
CA PRO A 28 2.86 -5.88 16.28
C PRO A 28 3.94 -6.63 15.50
N THR A 29 4.82 -5.92 14.80
CA THR A 29 5.95 -6.51 14.08
C THR A 29 6.94 -7.14 15.05
N ILE A 30 7.34 -6.39 16.09
CA ILE A 30 8.30 -6.84 17.10
C ILE A 30 7.78 -8.06 17.87
N VAL A 31 6.49 -8.12 18.15
CA VAL A 31 5.89 -9.28 18.83
C VAL A 31 5.58 -10.45 17.88
N GLY A 32 5.82 -10.27 16.57
CA GLY A 32 5.74 -11.36 15.57
C GLY A 32 4.35 -11.60 14.99
N VAL A 33 3.46 -10.60 15.03
CA VAL A 33 2.06 -10.72 14.58
C VAL A 33 1.79 -10.00 13.26
N ASN A 34 2.56 -8.96 12.93
CA ASN A 34 2.38 -8.22 11.68
C ASN A 34 3.10 -8.92 10.52
N PRO A 35 2.39 -9.35 9.46
CA PRO A 35 3.00 -10.03 8.31
C PRO A 35 3.62 -9.08 7.27
N PHE A 36 3.37 -7.77 7.39
CA PHE A 36 3.68 -6.77 6.35
C PHE A 36 4.98 -6.00 6.59
N SER A 37 5.63 -6.19 7.73
CA SER A 37 6.89 -5.52 8.08
C SER A 37 7.82 -6.50 8.80
N THR A 38 9.10 -6.19 8.83
CA THR A 38 10.13 -7.02 9.45
C THR A 38 10.72 -6.33 10.69
N ASP A 39 11.27 -7.13 11.60
CA ASP A 39 12.03 -6.62 12.74
C ASP A 39 13.20 -5.75 12.29
N PHE A 40 13.83 -6.09 11.17
CA PHE A 40 14.94 -5.33 10.58
C PHE A 40 14.48 -3.95 10.10
N GLU A 41 13.34 -3.87 9.42
CA GLU A 41 12.74 -2.59 9.00
C GLU A 41 12.47 -1.70 10.20
N VAL A 42 11.81 -2.23 11.25
CA VAL A 42 11.54 -1.49 12.48
C VAL A 42 12.83 -1.03 13.16
N TRP A 43 13.86 -1.88 13.20
CA TRP A 43 15.15 -1.54 13.74
C TRP A 43 15.83 -0.41 12.95
N CYS A 44 15.83 -0.48 11.62
CA CYS A 44 16.38 0.57 10.75
C CYS A 44 15.74 1.93 11.04
N ARG A 45 14.42 1.95 11.22
CA ARG A 45 13.69 3.16 11.59
C ARG A 45 14.05 3.65 12.99
N CYS A 46 14.03 2.77 13.99
CA CYS A 46 14.34 3.14 15.38
C CYS A 46 15.77 3.68 15.53
N THR A 47 16.72 3.06 14.86
CA THR A 47 18.13 3.50 14.87
C THR A 47 18.42 4.66 13.91
N ARG A 48 17.43 5.13 13.14
CA ARG A 48 17.61 6.16 12.10
C ARG A 48 18.69 5.77 11.07
N THR A 49 18.81 4.48 10.80
CA THR A 49 19.73 3.94 9.79
C THR A 49 19.15 4.09 8.40
N TYR A 50 17.89 3.74 8.26
CA TYR A 50 17.09 3.93 7.05
C TYR A 50 15.61 3.97 7.42
N GLU A 51 14.84 4.67 6.64
CA GLU A 51 13.39 4.68 6.68
C GLU A 51 12.89 4.74 5.24
N ILE A 52 12.03 3.81 4.87
CA ILE A 52 11.41 3.81 3.55
C ILE A 52 10.66 5.14 3.40
N PRO A 53 10.94 5.93 2.35
CA PRO A 53 10.24 7.19 2.12
C PRO A 53 8.73 6.96 2.06
N PHE A 54 7.99 7.76 2.83
CA PHE A 54 6.53 7.70 2.77
C PHE A 54 6.06 8.37 1.48
N GLU A 55 5.57 7.56 0.55
CA GLU A 55 4.87 8.05 -0.63
C GLU A 55 3.37 7.92 -0.39
N GLY A 56 2.67 9.06 -0.32
CA GLY A 56 1.22 9.09 -0.22
C GLY A 56 0.59 8.33 -1.39
N ASN A 57 -0.39 7.49 -1.10
CA ASN A 57 -1.13 6.75 -2.11
C ASN A 57 -2.64 6.91 -1.90
N LYS A 58 -3.47 6.37 -2.82
CA LYS A 58 -4.92 6.47 -2.73
C LYS A 58 -5.49 5.94 -1.41
N TYR A 59 -4.87 4.92 -0.80
CA TYR A 59 -5.33 4.32 0.46
C TYR A 59 -5.08 5.23 1.65
N THR A 60 -3.88 5.82 1.74
CA THR A 60 -3.54 6.77 2.81
C THR A 60 -4.33 8.08 2.69
N ASN A 61 -4.52 8.57 1.47
CA ASN A 61 -5.36 9.74 1.22
C ASN A 61 -6.82 9.49 1.62
N ALA A 62 -7.38 8.35 1.25
CA ALA A 62 -8.74 7.98 1.65
C ALA A 62 -8.86 7.89 3.18
N GLY A 63 -7.88 7.30 3.87
CA GLY A 63 -7.86 7.24 5.33
C GLY A 63 -7.97 8.62 5.97
N GLN A 64 -7.16 9.58 5.53
CA GLN A 64 -7.15 10.96 6.05
C GLN A 64 -8.49 11.69 5.83
N ILE A 65 -9.17 11.44 4.70
CA ILE A 65 -10.46 12.08 4.39
C ILE A 65 -11.61 11.40 5.16
N ILE A 66 -11.52 10.10 5.41
CA ILE A 66 -12.56 9.33 6.10
C ILE A 66 -12.51 9.54 7.62
N GLU A 67 -11.34 9.71 8.20
CA GLU A 67 -11.16 9.83 9.66
C GLU A 67 -12.05 10.89 10.31
N PRO A 68 -12.13 12.16 9.85
CA PRO A 68 -13.04 13.16 10.41
C PRO A 68 -14.52 12.76 10.32
N LYS A 69 -14.90 12.04 9.27
CA LYS A 69 -16.29 11.57 9.09
C LYS A 69 -16.63 10.45 10.09
N VAL A 70 -15.63 9.65 10.49
CA VAL A 70 -15.82 8.66 11.57
C VAL A 70 -15.99 9.36 12.91
N PHE A 71 -15.28 10.47 13.18
CA PHE A 71 -15.52 11.26 14.38
C PHE A 71 -16.98 11.77 14.46
N ASP A 72 -17.51 12.26 13.33
CA ASP A 72 -18.91 12.70 13.26
C ASP A 72 -19.89 11.54 13.46
N PHE A 73 -19.60 10.39 12.87
CA PHE A 73 -20.37 9.17 13.08
C PHE A 73 -20.37 8.73 14.55
N LEU A 74 -19.22 8.73 15.21
CA LEU A 74 -19.07 8.37 16.62
C LEU A 74 -19.82 9.37 17.53
N ARG A 75 -19.72 10.66 17.24
CA ARG A 75 -20.42 11.70 18.02
C ARG A 75 -21.94 11.60 17.87
N THR A 76 -22.43 11.43 16.66
CA THR A 76 -23.86 11.51 16.37
C THR A 76 -24.56 10.17 16.42
N SER A 77 -24.09 9.18 15.63
CA SER A 77 -24.78 7.89 15.45
C SER A 77 -24.55 6.93 16.61
N MET A 78 -23.36 6.97 17.23
CA MET A 78 -23.06 6.19 18.43
C MET A 78 -23.35 6.95 19.73
N GLY A 79 -23.68 8.25 19.65
CA GLY A 79 -24.11 9.04 20.79
C GLY A 79 -23.02 9.42 21.78
N PHE A 80 -21.73 9.36 21.40
CA PHE A 80 -20.66 9.78 22.29
C PHE A 80 -20.60 11.31 22.48
N GLY A 81 -21.11 12.10 21.52
CA GLY A 81 -21.18 13.57 21.62
C GLY A 81 -19.84 14.18 22.01
N ASP A 82 -19.88 15.04 23.02
CA ASP A 82 -18.68 15.77 23.54
C ASP A 82 -17.73 14.88 24.35
N ARG A 83 -18.10 13.62 24.61
CA ARG A 83 -17.18 12.66 25.26
C ARG A 83 -16.10 12.17 24.30
N LEU A 84 -16.33 12.26 22.99
CA LEU A 84 -15.29 11.98 21.99
C LEU A 84 -14.32 13.15 21.90
N VAL A 85 -13.05 12.86 22.12
CA VAL A 85 -11.96 13.84 22.12
C VAL A 85 -10.94 13.45 21.06
N THR A 86 -10.67 14.34 20.13
CA THR A 86 -9.68 14.17 19.05
C THR A 86 -8.32 14.75 19.44
N PRO A 87 -7.23 14.43 18.72
CA PRO A 87 -5.94 15.09 18.92
C PRO A 87 -6.01 16.62 18.77
N GLU A 88 -6.87 17.11 17.88
CA GLU A 88 -7.09 18.52 17.67
C GLU A 88 -7.73 19.20 18.89
N ASP A 89 -8.69 18.53 19.55
CA ASP A 89 -9.31 19.01 20.79
C ASP A 89 -8.29 19.15 21.94
N VAL A 90 -7.26 18.29 21.97
CA VAL A 90 -6.24 18.28 23.04
C VAL A 90 -5.06 19.19 22.73
N TYR A 91 -4.56 19.16 21.50
CA TYR A 91 -3.30 19.80 21.11
C TYR A 91 -3.49 20.97 20.12
N GLY A 92 -4.71 21.15 19.57
CA GLY A 92 -5.08 22.14 18.55
C GLY A 92 -4.71 21.71 17.14
N GLU A 93 -5.04 22.54 16.15
CA GLU A 93 -4.93 22.25 14.69
C GLU A 93 -3.55 21.69 14.28
N ASP A 94 -2.47 22.22 14.79
CA ASP A 94 -1.11 21.77 14.47
C ASP A 94 -0.59 20.67 15.40
N HIS A 95 -1.47 19.78 15.90
CA HIS A 95 -1.12 18.76 16.88
C HIS A 95 0.10 17.91 16.47
N PHE A 96 0.22 17.51 15.20
CA PHE A 96 1.37 16.74 14.71
C PHE A 96 2.69 17.51 14.88
N LYS A 97 2.74 18.79 14.49
CA LYS A 97 3.94 19.63 14.66
C LYS A 97 4.27 19.87 16.12
N LYS A 98 3.26 20.17 16.95
CA LYS A 98 3.43 20.45 18.39
C LYS A 98 3.95 19.24 19.16
N THR A 99 3.53 18.04 18.76
CA THR A 99 3.89 16.80 19.42
C THR A 99 5.01 16.03 18.74
N TRP A 100 5.36 16.38 17.50
CA TRP A 100 6.29 15.63 16.64
C TRP A 100 5.83 14.20 16.39
N GLY A 101 4.50 13.99 16.31
CA GLY A 101 3.90 12.69 16.11
C GLY A 101 4.02 11.74 17.31
N ASP A 102 4.15 12.29 18.54
CA ASP A 102 4.29 11.50 19.76
C ASP A 102 3.53 12.14 20.94
N PHE A 103 2.48 11.47 21.39
CA PHE A 103 1.65 11.87 22.53
C PHE A 103 2.20 11.37 23.88
N TYR A 104 3.24 10.54 23.86
CA TYR A 104 3.80 9.85 25.03
C TYR A 104 5.23 10.31 25.33
N LYS A 105 5.43 11.63 25.42
CA LYS A 105 6.78 12.24 25.52
C LYS A 105 7.61 11.71 26.67
N ASP A 106 6.96 11.40 27.80
CA ASP A 106 7.63 10.94 29.03
C ASP A 106 7.95 9.44 29.03
N ILE A 107 7.50 8.69 28.02
CA ILE A 107 7.78 7.26 27.87
C ILE A 107 8.98 7.07 26.94
N PRO A 108 10.12 6.49 27.39
CA PRO A 108 11.36 6.51 26.60
C PRO A 108 11.34 5.62 25.36
N ILE A 109 10.68 4.44 25.44
CA ILE A 109 10.75 3.37 24.42
C ILE A 109 9.55 3.43 23.50
N TYR A 110 8.37 3.68 24.05
CA TYR A 110 7.10 3.63 23.33
C TYR A 110 6.56 5.03 23.04
N GLY A 111 5.87 5.17 21.91
CA GLY A 111 5.29 6.44 21.48
C GLY A 111 4.25 6.25 20.37
N GLY A 112 3.85 7.35 19.78
CA GLY A 112 2.87 7.39 18.69
C GLY A 112 1.68 8.27 19.00
N MET A 113 0.64 8.13 18.21
CA MET A 113 -0.59 8.92 18.31
C MET A 113 -1.78 7.97 18.26
N TRP A 114 -2.77 8.23 19.10
CA TRP A 114 -4.10 7.64 19.02
C TRP A 114 -4.99 8.49 18.10
N ASP A 115 -6.00 7.90 17.47
CA ASP A 115 -6.90 8.62 16.56
C ASP A 115 -7.95 9.43 17.33
N ALA A 116 -8.56 8.85 18.38
CA ALA A 116 -9.41 9.58 19.32
C ALA A 116 -9.48 8.87 20.69
N LEU A 117 -10.06 9.57 21.67
CA LEU A 117 -10.35 9.06 22.99
C LEU A 117 -11.82 9.27 23.31
N ILE A 118 -12.42 8.38 24.09
CA ILE A 118 -13.75 8.58 24.65
C ILE A 118 -13.62 8.71 26.17
N LYS A 119 -14.23 9.74 26.72
CA LYS A 119 -14.25 10.00 28.16
C LYS A 119 -15.53 9.49 28.79
N ASP A 120 -15.46 9.08 30.05
CA ASP A 120 -16.61 8.81 30.90
C ASP A 120 -17.27 10.12 31.36
N ASP A 121 -18.40 10.02 32.05
CA ASP A 121 -19.13 11.18 32.59
C ASP A 121 -18.36 11.98 33.65
N LYS A 122 -17.25 11.41 34.16
CA LYS A 122 -16.35 12.06 35.13
C LYS A 122 -15.15 12.71 34.45
N GLY A 123 -15.02 12.57 33.11
CA GLY A 123 -13.93 13.11 32.34
C GLY A 123 -12.68 12.22 32.26
N ASN A 124 -12.70 10.99 32.82
CA ASN A 124 -11.60 10.05 32.69
C ASN A 124 -11.65 9.40 31.33
N ILE A 125 -10.49 9.02 30.78
CA ILE A 125 -10.42 8.27 29.52
C ILE A 125 -11.01 6.87 29.75
N GLU A 126 -12.03 6.50 28.98
CA GLU A 126 -12.69 5.22 29.03
C GLU A 126 -12.25 4.31 27.89
N TYR A 127 -12.11 4.86 26.66
CA TYR A 127 -11.67 4.12 25.48
C TYR A 127 -10.54 4.83 24.75
N VAL A 128 -9.65 4.03 24.19
CA VAL A 128 -8.84 4.44 23.04
C VAL A 128 -9.59 4.05 21.77
N VAL A 129 -9.71 4.99 20.85
CA VAL A 129 -10.33 4.78 19.55
C VAL A 129 -9.23 4.66 18.50
N GLU A 130 -9.33 3.64 17.64
CA GLU A 130 -8.47 3.44 16.47
C GLU A 130 -9.34 3.30 15.23
N ILE A 131 -9.05 4.08 14.19
CA ILE A 131 -9.82 4.14 12.96
C ILE A 131 -9.05 3.49 11.82
N LYS A 132 -9.73 2.69 11.01
CA LYS A 132 -9.16 2.04 9.84
C LYS A 132 -10.07 2.20 8.63
N THR A 133 -9.50 2.19 7.44
CA THR A 133 -10.21 1.89 6.21
C THR A 133 -9.88 0.46 5.79
N VAL A 134 -10.85 -0.27 5.26
CA VAL A 134 -10.69 -1.63 4.79
C VAL A 134 -11.21 -1.76 3.36
N GLN A 135 -10.40 -2.36 2.49
CA GLN A 135 -10.82 -2.61 1.12
C GLN A 135 -11.80 -3.77 1.06
N VAL A 136 -12.93 -3.54 0.40
CA VAL A 136 -13.88 -4.58 0.03
C VAL A 136 -13.37 -5.29 -1.21
N ASP A 137 -12.93 -6.53 -1.08
CA ASP A 137 -12.40 -7.32 -2.21
C ASP A 137 -13.23 -8.56 -2.55
N GLY A 138 -14.22 -8.88 -1.73
CA GLY A 138 -15.16 -9.99 -1.94
C GLY A 138 -14.54 -11.38 -1.85
N ARG A 139 -13.29 -11.50 -1.38
CA ARG A 139 -12.58 -12.78 -1.22
C ARG A 139 -12.81 -13.32 0.18
N SER A 140 -13.13 -14.62 0.25
CA SER A 140 -13.23 -15.31 1.54
C SER A 140 -11.88 -15.28 2.29
N GLY A 141 -11.94 -15.02 3.60
CA GLY A 141 -10.76 -14.86 4.46
C GLY A 141 -10.01 -13.55 4.28
N SER A 142 -10.62 -12.57 3.62
CA SER A 142 -10.08 -11.21 3.47
C SER A 142 -10.01 -10.47 4.81
N LEU A 143 -9.34 -9.31 4.82
CA LEU A 143 -9.37 -8.42 5.99
C LEU A 143 -10.79 -7.94 6.29
N GLU A 144 -11.58 -7.71 5.25
CA GLU A 144 -12.99 -7.32 5.37
C GLU A 144 -13.82 -8.40 6.08
N ASP A 145 -13.64 -9.68 5.75
CA ASP A 145 -14.39 -10.77 6.40
C ASP A 145 -14.14 -10.80 7.92
N ARG A 146 -12.89 -10.60 8.36
CA ARG A 146 -12.58 -10.52 9.79
C ARG A 146 -13.31 -9.38 10.48
N TRP A 147 -13.35 -8.21 9.84
CA TRP A 147 -14.09 -7.07 10.36
C TRP A 147 -15.61 -7.31 10.38
N LYS A 148 -16.15 -8.04 9.40
CA LYS A 148 -17.57 -8.45 9.39
C LYS A 148 -17.91 -9.37 10.54
N ASP A 149 -16.98 -10.23 10.95
CA ASP A 149 -17.11 -11.11 12.11
C ASP A 149 -17.00 -10.35 13.45
N GLY A 150 -16.79 -9.04 13.42
CA GLY A 150 -16.65 -8.19 14.60
C GLY A 150 -15.28 -8.24 15.26
N GLU A 151 -14.27 -8.75 14.55
CA GLU A 151 -12.89 -8.83 15.04
C GLU A 151 -11.90 -8.10 14.14
N ALA A 152 -11.28 -7.06 14.67
CA ALA A 152 -10.15 -6.41 13.99
C ALA A 152 -8.98 -7.37 13.82
N PRO A 153 -8.22 -7.30 12.71
CA PRO A 153 -6.99 -8.06 12.56
C PRO A 153 -6.04 -7.86 13.74
N HIS A 154 -5.43 -8.94 14.24
CA HIS A 154 -4.60 -8.91 15.45
C HIS A 154 -3.53 -7.82 15.46
N TYR A 155 -2.86 -7.57 14.32
CA TYR A 155 -1.83 -6.54 14.26
C TYR A 155 -2.41 -5.12 14.39
N GLN A 156 -3.65 -4.88 13.95
CA GLN A 156 -4.35 -3.60 14.15
C GLN A 156 -4.87 -3.47 15.59
N ALA A 157 -5.44 -4.53 16.14
CA ALA A 157 -5.88 -4.55 17.52
C ALA A 157 -4.73 -4.35 18.52
N LEU A 158 -3.55 -4.94 18.28
CA LEU A 158 -2.35 -4.73 19.09
C LEU A 158 -1.81 -3.29 19.01
N GLN A 159 -1.98 -2.60 17.89
CA GLN A 159 -1.65 -1.18 17.77
C GLN A 159 -2.44 -0.35 18.79
N ALA A 160 -3.75 -0.49 18.78
CA ALA A 160 -4.64 0.23 19.69
C ALA A 160 -4.45 -0.20 21.14
N SER A 161 -4.18 -1.51 21.36
CA SER A 161 -3.90 -2.05 22.72
C SER A 161 -2.62 -1.46 23.33
N LEU A 162 -1.59 -1.20 22.52
CA LEU A 162 -0.41 -0.49 23.03
C LEU A 162 -0.78 0.90 23.52
N TYR A 163 -1.55 1.67 22.77
CA TYR A 163 -1.95 3.01 23.19
C TYR A 163 -2.84 3.00 24.43
N ALA A 164 -3.75 2.02 24.55
CA ALA A 164 -4.57 1.83 25.73
C ALA A 164 -3.70 1.52 26.96
N HIS A 165 -2.73 0.59 26.84
CA HIS A 165 -1.78 0.27 27.88
C HIS A 165 -0.96 1.50 28.34
N LEU A 166 -0.44 2.29 27.37
CA LEU A 166 0.34 3.50 27.68
C LEU A 166 -0.47 4.60 28.39
N LEU A 167 -1.79 4.61 28.20
CA LEU A 167 -2.72 5.53 28.88
C LEU A 167 -3.31 4.97 30.17
N GLY A 168 -3.03 3.70 30.50
CA GLY A 168 -3.63 3.03 31.66
C GLY A 168 -5.13 2.74 31.48
N VAL A 169 -5.58 2.55 30.25
CA VAL A 169 -6.97 2.26 29.84
C VAL A 169 -7.06 0.82 29.38
N ASP A 170 -8.14 0.13 29.74
CA ASP A 170 -8.35 -1.27 29.35
C ASP A 170 -9.23 -1.44 28.11
N LYS A 171 -10.04 -0.43 27.77
CA LYS A 171 -11.02 -0.52 26.70
C LYS A 171 -10.53 0.09 25.39
N VAL A 172 -10.75 -0.62 24.31
CA VAL A 172 -10.44 -0.20 22.94
C VAL A 172 -11.73 -0.25 22.10
N LEU A 173 -11.93 0.78 21.30
CA LEU A 173 -12.97 0.83 20.28
C LEU A 173 -12.28 0.98 18.92
N MET A 174 -12.34 -0.07 18.13
CA MET A 174 -11.85 -0.02 16.76
C MET A 174 -13.00 0.19 15.78
N VAL A 175 -12.82 1.09 14.84
CA VAL A 175 -13.82 1.41 13.82
C VAL A 175 -13.18 1.29 12.45
N ALA A 176 -13.74 0.46 11.58
CA ALA A 176 -13.30 0.39 10.19
C ALA A 176 -14.42 0.82 9.23
N VAL A 177 -14.03 1.59 8.21
CA VAL A 177 -14.92 1.95 7.11
C VAL A 177 -14.53 1.16 5.87
N ALA A 178 -15.49 0.40 5.35
CA ALA A 178 -15.34 -0.39 4.13
C ALA A 178 -15.39 0.50 2.89
N LEU A 179 -14.40 0.38 2.03
CA LEU A 179 -14.26 1.13 0.77
C LEU A 179 -14.19 0.16 -0.40
N GLU A 180 -14.98 0.42 -1.44
CA GLU A 180 -15.04 -0.39 -2.66
C GLU A 180 -14.32 0.30 -3.82
N ASP A 181 -13.22 -0.27 -4.29
CA ASP A 181 -12.45 0.24 -5.44
C ASP A 181 -13.31 0.32 -6.72
N LYS A 182 -14.20 -0.66 -6.90
CA LYS A 182 -15.13 -0.69 -8.06
C LYS A 182 -16.19 0.42 -8.05
N LYS A 183 -16.47 1.00 -6.89
CA LYS A 183 -17.37 2.15 -6.74
C LYS A 183 -16.65 3.48 -6.86
N GLY A 184 -15.33 3.48 -6.92
CA GLY A 184 -14.53 4.69 -6.95
C GLY A 184 -14.35 5.33 -5.57
N ASP A 185 -14.56 4.58 -4.48
CA ASP A 185 -14.48 5.12 -3.11
C ASP A 185 -13.07 5.62 -2.76
N TYR A 186 -12.02 5.06 -3.39
CA TYR A 186 -10.65 5.52 -3.20
C TYR A 186 -10.28 6.73 -4.05
N GLU A 187 -10.96 6.93 -5.16
CA GLU A 187 -10.84 8.11 -6.04
C GLU A 187 -11.67 9.28 -5.50
N HIS A 188 -12.78 8.98 -4.82
CA HIS A 188 -13.75 9.95 -4.30
C HIS A 188 -14.12 9.69 -2.82
N PRO A 189 -13.16 9.61 -1.90
CA PRO A 189 -13.43 9.31 -0.49
C PRO A 189 -14.26 10.41 0.21
N GLU A 190 -14.30 11.61 -0.36
CA GLU A 190 -15.16 12.71 0.11
C GLU A 190 -16.66 12.40 -0.05
N GLN A 191 -17.05 11.47 -0.93
CA GLN A 191 -18.45 11.05 -1.13
C GLN A 191 -18.87 9.91 -0.21
N VAL A 192 -17.90 9.21 0.40
CA VAL A 192 -18.20 8.12 1.31
C VAL A 192 -18.76 8.66 2.63
N VAL A 193 -19.87 8.12 3.07
CA VAL A 193 -20.52 8.46 4.36
C VAL A 193 -20.52 7.22 5.25
N PRO A 194 -19.73 7.20 6.35
CA PRO A 194 -19.79 6.13 7.34
C PRO A 194 -21.17 6.06 7.99
N SER A 195 -21.85 4.90 7.88
CA SER A 195 -23.20 4.75 8.44
C SER A 195 -23.58 3.28 8.53
N TYR A 196 -24.36 2.92 9.55
CA TYR A 196 -24.98 1.60 9.65
C TYR A 196 -25.95 1.31 8.49
N ALA A 197 -26.64 2.34 8.00
CA ALA A 197 -27.59 2.20 6.89
C ALA A 197 -26.89 1.83 5.58
N ASN A 198 -25.66 2.30 5.40
CA ASN A 198 -24.84 1.96 4.22
C ASN A 198 -24.13 0.60 4.37
N GLY A 199 -24.17 0.00 5.56
CA GLY A 199 -23.50 -1.27 5.83
C GLY A 199 -21.96 -1.21 5.69
N ASN A 200 -21.37 -0.01 5.74
CA ASN A 200 -19.95 0.22 5.48
C ASN A 200 -19.13 0.51 6.73
N VAL A 201 -19.69 0.36 7.92
CA VAL A 201 -18.98 0.55 9.19
C VAL A 201 -18.94 -0.76 9.94
N TYR A 202 -17.75 -1.15 10.35
CA TYR A 202 -17.48 -2.30 11.22
C TYR A 202 -16.91 -1.81 12.54
N ILE A 203 -17.36 -2.41 13.62
CA ILE A 203 -16.96 -2.04 14.97
C ILE A 203 -16.46 -3.28 15.71
N ASP A 204 -15.36 -3.10 16.41
CA ASP A 204 -14.80 -4.09 17.32
C ASP A 204 -14.46 -3.40 18.65
N GLU A 205 -15.27 -3.68 19.66
CA GLU A 205 -15.09 -3.17 21.01
C GLU A 205 -14.58 -4.30 21.92
N PHE A 206 -13.46 -4.06 22.59
CA PHE A 206 -12.89 -5.07 23.48
C PHE A 206 -12.10 -4.48 24.66
N LYS A 207 -11.84 -5.34 25.63
CA LYS A 207 -10.89 -5.06 26.70
C LYS A 207 -9.55 -5.72 26.41
N VAL A 208 -8.48 -4.97 26.57
CA VAL A 208 -7.11 -5.49 26.35
C VAL A 208 -6.83 -6.66 27.29
N SER A 209 -7.23 -6.56 28.55
CA SER A 209 -7.07 -7.62 29.56
C SER A 209 -7.80 -8.93 29.22
N GLU A 210 -8.92 -8.87 28.50
CA GLU A 210 -9.68 -10.05 28.09
C GLU A 210 -9.14 -10.65 26.78
N ARG A 211 -8.84 -9.81 25.78
CA ARG A 211 -8.33 -10.28 24.47
C ARG A 211 -6.87 -10.70 24.54
N TYR A 212 -6.07 -10.02 25.35
CA TYR A 212 -4.63 -10.26 25.52
C TYR A 212 -4.29 -10.39 27.01
N PRO A 213 -4.66 -11.48 27.67
CA PRO A 213 -4.45 -11.65 29.12
C PRO A 213 -2.98 -11.55 29.57
N ASN A 214 -2.06 -11.76 28.63
CA ASN A 214 -0.61 -11.67 28.87
C ASN A 214 0.00 -10.45 28.16
N PHE A 215 -0.71 -9.30 28.06
CA PHE A 215 -0.22 -8.14 27.33
C PHE A 215 1.10 -7.61 27.87
N ASP A 216 1.30 -7.66 29.18
CA ASP A 216 2.56 -7.26 29.84
C ASP A 216 3.75 -8.07 29.31
N MET A 217 3.58 -9.36 29.02
CA MET A 217 4.64 -10.18 28.41
C MET A 217 5.00 -9.71 27.00
N LEU A 218 4.04 -9.16 26.23
CA LEU A 218 4.32 -8.57 24.93
C LEU A 218 5.10 -7.26 25.06
N ILE A 219 4.80 -6.45 26.09
CA ILE A 219 5.57 -5.24 26.44
C ILE A 219 6.99 -5.61 26.85
N GLU A 220 7.15 -6.64 27.71
CA GLU A 220 8.47 -7.16 28.10
C GLU A 220 9.27 -7.65 26.89
N LYS A 221 8.65 -8.42 26.01
CA LYS A 221 9.26 -8.90 24.75
C LYS A 221 9.76 -7.73 23.89
N ALA A 222 8.93 -6.72 23.66
CA ALA A 222 9.29 -5.56 22.87
C ALA A 222 10.38 -4.70 23.54
N THR A 223 10.35 -4.58 24.87
CA THR A 223 11.39 -3.91 25.65
C THR A 223 12.72 -4.68 25.58
N ALA A 224 12.69 -6.00 25.68
CA ALA A 224 13.87 -6.85 25.51
C ALA A 224 14.44 -6.72 24.10
N TRP A 225 13.59 -6.71 23.08
CA TRP A 225 13.98 -6.48 21.69
C TRP A 225 14.67 -5.12 21.53
N TRP A 226 14.11 -4.05 22.11
CA TRP A 226 14.70 -2.72 22.10
C TRP A 226 16.12 -2.71 22.71
N ASN A 227 16.26 -3.33 23.87
CA ASN A 227 17.55 -3.39 24.56
C ASN A 227 18.58 -4.23 23.79
N ALA A 228 18.14 -5.33 23.18
CA ALA A 228 19.02 -6.23 22.43
C ALA A 228 19.52 -5.59 21.13
N TYR A 229 18.68 -4.80 20.43
CA TYR A 229 18.96 -4.36 19.08
C TYR A 229 19.14 -2.85 18.94
N VAL A 230 18.23 -2.04 19.49
CA VAL A 230 18.31 -0.57 19.31
C VAL A 230 19.41 0.03 20.17
N VAL A 231 19.50 -0.40 21.43
CA VAL A 231 20.51 0.10 22.38
C VAL A 231 21.91 -0.32 21.97
N THR A 232 22.07 -1.54 21.47
CA THR A 232 23.38 -2.07 21.05
C THR A 232 23.81 -1.60 19.67
N GLY A 233 22.87 -1.17 18.83
CA GLY A 233 23.12 -0.84 17.42
C GLY A 233 23.34 -2.06 16.53
N VAL A 234 23.13 -3.29 17.04
CA VAL A 234 23.18 -4.53 16.26
C VAL A 234 21.78 -4.85 15.78
N SER A 235 21.62 -5.11 14.48
CA SER A 235 20.28 -5.39 13.93
C SER A 235 19.79 -6.80 14.26
N PRO A 236 18.46 -7.04 14.24
CA PRO A 236 17.93 -8.37 13.95
C PRO A 236 18.48 -8.89 12.61
N ALA A 237 18.32 -10.18 12.35
CA ALA A 237 18.65 -10.75 11.04
C ALA A 237 17.71 -10.19 9.97
N PHE A 238 18.28 -9.72 8.87
CA PHE A 238 17.50 -9.28 7.70
C PHE A 238 17.13 -10.46 6.79
N ASP A 239 16.05 -10.30 6.05
CA ASP A 239 15.63 -11.21 4.98
C ASP A 239 15.92 -10.57 3.62
N GLU A 240 16.74 -11.22 2.78
CA GLU A 240 17.15 -10.68 1.47
C GLU A 240 15.99 -10.37 0.52
N LYS A 241 14.82 -10.98 0.71
CA LYS A 241 13.65 -10.75 -0.14
C LYS A 241 12.70 -9.71 0.48
N LYS A 242 12.38 -9.86 1.78
CA LYS A 242 11.45 -8.96 2.45
C LYS A 242 12.05 -7.57 2.66
N ASP A 243 13.36 -7.51 2.96
CA ASP A 243 14.09 -6.27 3.23
C ASP A 243 14.85 -5.74 2.00
N ALA A 244 14.57 -6.28 0.79
CA ALA A 244 15.35 -6.00 -0.43
C ALA A 244 15.50 -4.50 -0.73
N GLU A 245 14.46 -3.69 -0.52
CA GLU A 245 14.50 -2.24 -0.74
C GLU A 245 15.45 -1.55 0.22
N ILE A 246 15.35 -1.87 1.51
CA ILE A 246 16.24 -1.32 2.55
C ILE A 246 17.68 -1.74 2.29
N LEU A 247 17.89 -3.03 2.01
CA LEU A 247 19.22 -3.56 1.72
C LEU A 247 19.85 -2.92 0.48
N LYS A 248 19.07 -2.70 -0.57
CA LYS A 248 19.51 -1.97 -1.76
C LYS A 248 19.96 -0.55 -1.40
N ALA A 249 19.15 0.17 -0.61
CA ALA A 249 19.50 1.52 -0.19
C ALA A 249 20.78 1.54 0.66
N LEU A 250 20.91 0.62 1.63
CA LEU A 250 22.09 0.54 2.50
C LEU A 250 23.37 0.09 1.78
N ARG A 251 23.25 -0.72 0.72
CA ARG A 251 24.36 -1.17 -0.13
C ARG A 251 24.71 -0.18 -1.24
N THR A 252 23.90 0.86 -1.43
CA THR A 252 24.14 1.88 -2.46
C THR A 252 25.01 3.00 -1.91
N ASN A 253 26.15 3.20 -2.50
CA ASN A 253 26.98 4.37 -2.23
C ASN A 253 26.54 5.51 -3.13
N THR A 254 25.90 6.54 -2.56
CA THR A 254 25.52 7.75 -3.29
C THR A 254 26.64 8.77 -3.17
N VAL A 255 27.17 9.17 -4.31
CA VAL A 255 28.22 10.19 -4.39
C VAL A 255 27.60 11.47 -4.95
N ASP A 256 27.60 12.52 -4.15
CA ASP A 256 27.24 13.86 -4.62
C ASP A 256 28.37 14.41 -5.50
N THR A 257 28.05 14.69 -6.75
CA THR A 257 29.03 15.18 -7.72
C THR A 257 28.75 16.65 -8.01
N PRO A 258 29.66 17.57 -7.65
CA PRO A 258 29.48 18.98 -7.99
C PRO A 258 29.43 19.19 -9.50
N THR A 259 28.55 20.10 -9.95
CA THR A 259 28.33 20.38 -11.39
C THR A 259 29.53 20.96 -12.12
N ASP A 260 30.44 21.59 -11.39
CA ASP A 260 31.68 22.19 -11.89
C ASP A 260 32.84 21.22 -12.05
N THR A 261 32.57 19.92 -11.88
CA THR A 261 33.56 18.85 -12.12
C THR A 261 33.35 18.22 -13.50
N PRO A 262 34.40 17.63 -14.12
CA PRO A 262 34.27 16.97 -15.42
C PRO A 262 33.19 15.90 -15.46
N ILE A 263 32.94 15.16 -14.38
CA ILE A 263 31.88 14.19 -14.28
C ILE A 263 30.52 14.88 -14.08
N GLY A 264 30.45 16.01 -13.36
CA GLY A 264 29.26 16.81 -13.19
C GLY A 264 28.75 17.38 -14.52
N GLU A 265 29.65 17.87 -15.37
CA GLU A 265 29.33 18.34 -16.73
C GLU A 265 28.78 17.20 -17.61
N LEU A 266 29.37 15.99 -17.52
CA LEU A 266 28.88 14.82 -18.23
C LEU A 266 27.49 14.38 -17.74
N LEU A 267 27.23 14.42 -16.43
CA LEU A 267 25.92 14.10 -15.86
C LEU A 267 24.87 15.10 -16.32
N THR A 268 25.17 16.41 -16.28
CA THR A 268 24.26 17.44 -16.79
C THR A 268 23.89 17.21 -18.25
N LYS A 269 24.89 16.87 -19.09
CA LYS A 269 24.63 16.54 -20.49
C LYS A 269 23.80 15.26 -20.67
N ALA A 270 24.05 14.24 -19.85
CA ALA A 270 23.29 12.99 -19.88
C ALA A 270 21.82 13.23 -19.48
N GLU A 271 21.58 14.06 -18.47
CA GLU A 271 20.22 14.45 -18.04
C GLU A 271 19.46 15.22 -19.13
N GLN A 272 20.12 16.16 -19.82
CA GLN A 272 19.55 16.87 -20.94
C GLN A 272 19.14 15.91 -22.08
N LEU A 273 20.07 15.03 -22.50
CA LEU A 273 19.79 14.04 -23.52
C LEU A 273 18.67 13.08 -23.14
N LYS A 274 18.64 12.67 -21.87
CA LYS A 274 17.55 11.82 -21.35
C LYS A 274 16.20 12.51 -21.46
N THR A 275 16.11 13.78 -21.04
CA THR A 275 14.87 14.59 -21.13
C THR A 275 14.42 14.77 -22.58
N GLU A 276 15.34 15.01 -23.50
CA GLU A 276 15.04 15.12 -24.93
C GLU A 276 14.49 13.79 -25.48
N ILE A 277 15.13 12.67 -25.14
CA ILE A 277 14.67 11.33 -25.56
C ILE A 277 13.29 11.03 -25.00
N GLU A 278 13.04 11.30 -23.71
CA GLU A 278 11.72 11.07 -23.09
C GLU A 278 10.62 11.91 -23.77
N SER A 279 10.92 13.16 -24.11
CA SER A 279 9.97 14.03 -24.85
C SER A 279 9.64 13.47 -26.23
N VAL A 280 10.63 12.98 -26.96
CA VAL A 280 10.42 12.33 -28.27
C VAL A 280 9.61 11.05 -28.13
N MET A 281 9.90 10.24 -27.11
CA MET A 281 9.17 8.98 -26.85
C MET A 281 7.70 9.24 -26.52
N LEU A 282 7.38 10.25 -25.72
CA LEU A 282 5.98 10.65 -25.44
C LEU A 282 5.24 11.02 -26.72
N THR A 283 5.88 11.80 -27.60
CA THR A 283 5.31 12.17 -28.91
C THR A 283 5.11 10.94 -29.81
N LEU A 284 6.04 9.98 -29.75
CA LEU A 284 5.96 8.73 -30.50
C LEU A 284 4.82 7.84 -29.98
N ASP A 285 4.65 7.74 -28.67
CA ASP A 285 3.59 6.96 -28.05
C ASP A 285 2.19 7.46 -28.45
N ASP A 286 2.00 8.78 -28.50
CA ASP A 286 0.73 9.38 -28.93
C ASP A 286 0.44 9.07 -30.41
N LYS A 287 1.46 9.19 -31.29
CA LYS A 287 1.33 8.79 -32.69
C LYS A 287 1.05 7.30 -32.85
N GLN A 288 1.66 6.45 -32.02
CA GLN A 288 1.39 5.01 -32.04
C GLN A 288 -0.05 4.69 -31.60
N LYS A 289 -0.58 5.38 -30.58
CA LYS A 289 -1.98 5.24 -30.16
C LYS A 289 -2.95 5.67 -31.26
N GLU A 290 -2.68 6.82 -31.89
CA GLU A 290 -3.48 7.31 -33.00
C GLU A 290 -3.45 6.33 -34.18
N LEU A 291 -2.27 5.86 -34.59
CA LEU A 291 -2.12 4.87 -35.63
C LEU A 291 -2.90 3.58 -35.30
N LYS A 292 -2.81 3.09 -34.06
CA LYS A 292 -3.54 1.90 -33.63
C LYS A 292 -5.06 2.09 -33.75
N ALA A 293 -5.58 3.25 -33.35
CA ALA A 293 -7.00 3.56 -33.48
C ALA A 293 -7.46 3.56 -34.96
N ILE A 294 -6.67 4.18 -35.86
CA ILE A 294 -6.94 4.19 -37.29
C ILE A 294 -6.90 2.76 -37.85
N LEU A 295 -5.90 1.96 -37.47
CA LEU A 295 -5.77 0.56 -37.95
C LEU A 295 -6.93 -0.33 -37.48
N GLU A 296 -7.52 -0.09 -36.34
CA GLU A 296 -8.75 -0.80 -35.92
C GLU A 296 -9.94 -0.44 -36.84
N CYS A 297 -10.03 0.80 -37.31
CA CYS A 297 -11.05 1.17 -38.30
C CYS A 297 -10.80 0.50 -39.65
N VAL A 298 -9.56 0.48 -40.14
CA VAL A 298 -9.16 -0.21 -41.34
C VAL A 298 -9.46 -1.71 -41.26
N LYS A 299 -9.17 -2.32 -40.12
CA LYS A 299 -9.47 -3.74 -39.86
C LYS A 299 -10.96 -4.04 -39.91
N LYS A 300 -11.80 -3.18 -39.28
CA LYS A 300 -13.26 -3.32 -39.32
C LYS A 300 -13.78 -3.24 -40.77
N TYR A 301 -13.25 -2.30 -41.56
CA TYR A 301 -13.59 -2.20 -42.98
C TYR A 301 -13.13 -3.45 -43.73
N ALA A 302 -11.90 -3.91 -43.56
CA ALA A 302 -11.39 -5.13 -44.19
C ALA A 302 -12.23 -6.38 -43.84
N LEU A 303 -12.68 -6.48 -42.58
CA LEU A 303 -13.57 -7.55 -42.12
C LEU A 303 -14.89 -7.56 -42.89
N SER A 304 -15.47 -6.40 -43.19
CA SER A 304 -16.73 -6.32 -43.97
C SER A 304 -16.59 -6.68 -45.42
N GLN A 305 -15.36 -6.81 -45.93
CA GLN A 305 -15.09 -7.16 -47.33
C GLN A 305 -14.79 -8.68 -47.53
N PHE A 306 -14.74 -9.48 -46.46
CA PHE A 306 -14.58 -10.93 -46.58
C PHE A 306 -15.81 -11.58 -47.23
N ARG A 307 -15.56 -12.46 -48.18
CA ARG A 307 -16.57 -13.32 -48.81
C ARG A 307 -16.35 -14.77 -48.38
N ASP A 308 -17.35 -15.61 -48.63
CA ASP A 308 -17.21 -17.04 -48.37
C ASP A 308 -16.05 -17.65 -49.20
N GLY A 309 -15.13 -18.32 -48.50
CA GLY A 309 -13.92 -18.90 -49.08
C GLY A 309 -12.68 -18.02 -49.05
N ASP A 310 -12.79 -16.74 -48.73
CA ASP A 310 -11.63 -15.84 -48.63
C ASP A 310 -10.77 -16.17 -47.41
N THR A 311 -9.46 -16.21 -47.62
CA THR A 311 -8.45 -16.34 -46.54
C THR A 311 -7.72 -15.02 -46.23
N LYS A 312 -7.82 -14.06 -47.16
CA LYS A 312 -7.18 -12.74 -47.04
C LYS A 312 -8.01 -11.66 -47.72
N VAL A 313 -7.96 -10.46 -47.18
CA VAL A 313 -8.47 -9.25 -47.84
C VAL A 313 -7.35 -8.22 -47.85
N SER A 314 -7.09 -7.62 -49.01
CA SER A 314 -6.07 -6.59 -49.20
C SER A 314 -6.72 -5.24 -49.48
N ILE A 315 -6.25 -4.19 -48.81
CA ILE A 315 -6.65 -2.80 -48.99
C ILE A 315 -5.40 -2.01 -49.38
N LYS A 316 -5.41 -1.45 -50.60
CA LYS A 316 -4.31 -0.67 -51.13
C LYS A 316 -4.48 0.82 -50.79
N GLY A 317 -3.51 1.39 -50.12
CA GLY A 317 -3.31 2.84 -49.98
C GLY A 317 -2.39 3.34 -51.11
N SER A 318 -1.95 4.60 -50.98
CA SER A 318 -1.01 5.19 -51.97
C SER A 318 0.42 4.66 -51.81
N ARG A 319 0.83 4.27 -50.61
CA ARG A 319 2.20 3.84 -50.28
C ARG A 319 2.26 2.44 -49.67
N TYR A 320 1.21 2.04 -48.95
CA TYR A 320 1.17 0.77 -48.23
C TYR A 320 -0.04 -0.05 -48.63
N GLU A 321 0.16 -1.36 -48.64
CA GLU A 321 -0.88 -2.35 -48.76
C GLU A 321 -1.16 -2.99 -47.39
N TRP A 322 -2.42 -3.01 -47.00
CA TRP A 322 -2.89 -3.53 -45.72
C TRP A 322 -3.61 -4.86 -45.94
N VAL A 323 -3.06 -5.95 -45.42
CA VAL A 323 -3.60 -7.29 -45.66
C VAL A 323 -4.13 -7.87 -44.37
N LEU A 324 -5.45 -8.14 -44.32
CA LEU A 324 -6.10 -8.85 -43.26
C LEU A 324 -6.19 -10.33 -43.60
N SER A 325 -5.54 -11.19 -42.84
CA SER A 325 -5.52 -12.64 -43.03
C SER A 325 -6.38 -13.34 -41.97
N LYS A 326 -7.18 -14.31 -42.40
CA LYS A 326 -7.96 -15.19 -41.55
C LYS A 326 -7.09 -16.39 -41.16
N THR A 327 -6.85 -16.54 -39.84
CA THR A 327 -6.12 -17.70 -39.31
C THR A 327 -7.02 -18.45 -38.36
N SER A 328 -7.03 -19.77 -38.43
CA SER A 328 -7.76 -20.64 -37.48
C SER A 328 -6.74 -21.35 -36.59
N SER A 329 -6.92 -21.30 -35.32
CA SER A 329 -6.14 -22.06 -34.36
C SER A 329 -7.09 -22.84 -33.43
N THR A 330 -6.61 -23.94 -32.92
CA THR A 330 -7.33 -24.75 -31.95
C THR A 330 -6.69 -24.52 -30.61
N ASP A 331 -7.47 -24.00 -29.63
CA ASP A 331 -7.02 -23.82 -28.27
C ASP A 331 -7.63 -24.89 -27.37
N ILE A 332 -6.88 -25.29 -26.37
CA ILE A 332 -7.28 -26.24 -25.35
C ILE A 332 -7.89 -25.48 -24.18
N ASP A 333 -9.12 -25.81 -23.81
CA ASP A 333 -9.75 -25.28 -22.59
C ASP A 333 -9.15 -25.99 -21.37
N LYS A 334 -8.18 -25.33 -20.74
CA LYS A 334 -7.43 -25.89 -19.62
C LYS A 334 -8.28 -26.14 -18.38
N ASP A 335 -9.24 -25.26 -18.10
CA ASP A 335 -10.08 -25.33 -16.91
C ASP A 335 -11.08 -26.50 -17.01
N ALA A 336 -11.59 -26.74 -18.20
CA ALA A 336 -12.45 -27.90 -18.49
C ALA A 336 -11.68 -29.22 -18.52
N LEU A 337 -10.41 -29.17 -18.90
CA LEU A 337 -9.49 -30.32 -18.90
C LEU A 337 -9.12 -30.79 -17.50
N GLU A 338 -8.91 -29.86 -16.59
CA GLU A 338 -8.63 -30.16 -15.18
C GLU A 338 -9.83 -30.79 -14.49
N ALA A 339 -11.05 -30.39 -14.84
CA ALA A 339 -12.27 -30.90 -14.23
C ALA A 339 -12.60 -32.35 -14.61
N ASP A 340 -12.30 -32.79 -15.86
CA ASP A 340 -12.77 -34.08 -16.37
C ASP A 340 -11.67 -35.05 -16.87
N GLY A 341 -10.42 -34.64 -16.95
CA GLY A 341 -9.27 -35.49 -17.32
C GLY A 341 -9.21 -35.96 -18.78
N LEU A 342 -9.87 -35.29 -19.73
CA LEU A 342 -10.02 -35.73 -21.12
C LEU A 342 -9.67 -34.64 -22.14
N LEU A 343 -8.47 -34.71 -22.73
CA LEU A 343 -7.91 -33.71 -23.66
C LEU A 343 -8.74 -33.45 -24.92
N ASN A 344 -9.31 -34.49 -25.52
CA ASN A 344 -9.98 -34.38 -26.86
C ASN A 344 -11.42 -33.79 -26.78
N LYS A 345 -12.02 -33.71 -25.62
CA LYS A 345 -13.40 -33.22 -25.47
C LYS A 345 -13.50 -31.70 -25.37
N TYR A 346 -12.36 -31.02 -25.13
CA TYR A 346 -12.35 -29.62 -24.76
C TYR A 346 -11.50 -28.72 -25.65
N THR A 347 -11.25 -29.14 -26.89
CA THR A 347 -10.66 -28.28 -27.91
C THR A 347 -11.72 -27.39 -28.53
N LYS A 348 -11.51 -26.05 -28.49
CA LYS A 348 -12.34 -25.10 -29.23
C LYS A 348 -11.51 -24.43 -30.34
N SER A 349 -12.08 -24.33 -31.51
CA SER A 349 -11.45 -23.57 -32.59
C SER A 349 -11.57 -22.07 -32.32
N LYS A 350 -10.44 -21.35 -32.36
CA LYS A 350 -10.39 -19.91 -32.29
C LYS A 350 -9.98 -19.34 -33.61
N THR A 351 -10.79 -18.45 -34.19
CA THR A 351 -10.43 -17.71 -35.40
C THR A 351 -9.81 -16.40 -35.03
N SER A 352 -8.61 -16.09 -35.48
CA SER A 352 -7.96 -14.81 -35.36
C SER A 352 -7.66 -14.18 -36.70
N TYR A 353 -7.66 -12.86 -36.76
CA TYR A 353 -7.36 -12.06 -37.93
C TYR A 353 -6.12 -11.23 -37.67
N ARG A 354 -5.13 -11.34 -38.56
CA ARG A 354 -3.89 -10.54 -38.45
C ARG A 354 -3.85 -9.54 -39.59
N LEU A 355 -3.69 -8.26 -39.27
CA LEU A 355 -3.44 -7.18 -40.20
C LEU A 355 -1.92 -7.04 -40.40
N THR A 356 -1.44 -7.09 -41.61
CA THR A 356 -0.05 -6.84 -41.98
C THR A 356 0.02 -5.72 -42.99
N THR A 357 1.14 -5.03 -43.05
CA THR A 357 1.40 -3.97 -44.05
C THR A 357 2.70 -4.24 -44.74
N SER A 358 2.78 -3.91 -46.01
CA SER A 358 3.99 -3.93 -46.81
C SER A 358 4.07 -2.68 -47.71
N GLU A 359 5.27 -2.27 -48.04
CA GLU A 359 5.50 -1.15 -48.96
C GLU A 359 5.16 -1.55 -50.38
N ILE A 360 4.43 -0.72 -51.09
CA ILE A 360 4.10 -0.93 -52.52
C ILE A 360 5.38 -0.61 -53.28
N LYS A 361 5.96 -1.63 -53.94
CA LYS A 361 7.08 -1.41 -54.87
C LYS A 361 6.52 -0.77 -56.12
N GLU A 362 7.11 0.37 -56.50
CA GLU A 362 6.88 0.95 -57.84
C GLU A 362 7.53 0.02 -58.87
N ASP A 363 6.74 -0.45 -59.86
CA ASP A 363 7.22 -1.25 -61.01
C ASP A 363 7.98 -0.35 -62.00
#